data_3465f7e81129397c3998c91e414ba9f0
#
_entry.id   3465f7e81129397c3998c91e414ba9f0
#
_cell.length_a   1.000
_cell.length_b   1.000
_cell.length_c   1.000
_cell.angle_alpha   90.00
_cell.angle_beta   90.00
_cell.angle_gamma   90.00
#
_symmetry.space_group_name_H-M   'P 1'
#
loop_
_entity.id
_entity.type
_entity.pdbx_description
1 polymer ?
#
loop_
_entity_poly.entity_id
_entity_poly.type
_entity_poly.pdbx_seq_one_letter_code
_entity_poly.pdbx_strand_id
1 'polypeptide(L)'
;SSPHVRSPCAQRTAAATKALRDAGVEVHAEKGHDDALDGAVWGGAFYRHIVSAERQRLCEIDVLSWSVACGDVVVPSHLSTLLGYWSHACLFRRAGFAVLQDAYETARDPSHVPVPLKQSVRTELLLLSCLLPLLSSDLRAPVCSSVVATDATVTRGAAVAATVSPDVARRLFAGADFRGSDAHLVDRIDLSDEDAALPADPEFAAALAQWQWRVTAAYDMEPDHINAQELRVFVNLVVRRCRSAANAGQRLVALLDNQAASGAAAKGRSSSRRMNRLLRRLAAFLFAADMYIAPRYVPSGANPA
;
A
#
# COMPACT_ATOMS: atom_id res chain seq x y z
N SER A 1 22.66 -6.88 42.16
CA SER A 1 22.21 -6.91 40.75
C SER A 1 20.71 -6.71 40.74
N SER A 2 20.26 -5.52 40.31
CA SER A 2 18.83 -5.23 40.12
C SER A 2 18.26 -6.17 39.06
N PRO A 3 17.06 -6.71 39.25
CA PRO A 3 16.43 -7.52 38.24
C PRO A 3 16.18 -6.62 37.01
N HIS A 4 16.80 -6.94 35.89
CA HIS A 4 16.51 -6.27 34.61
C HIS A 4 15.03 -6.45 34.32
N VAL A 5 14.26 -5.37 34.46
CA VAL A 5 12.85 -5.34 34.02
C VAL A 5 12.88 -5.50 32.51
N ARG A 6 12.36 -6.65 32.02
CA ARG A 6 12.25 -6.89 30.57
C ARG A 6 11.38 -5.80 29.95
N SER A 7 11.78 -5.32 28.78
CA SER A 7 10.97 -4.35 28.04
C SER A 7 9.58 -4.90 27.72
N PRO A 8 8.58 -4.05 27.45
CA PRO A 8 7.27 -4.49 26.98
C PRO A 8 7.33 -5.34 25.70
N CYS A 9 8.32 -5.11 24.84
CA CYS A 9 8.56 -5.90 23.64
C CYS A 9 8.99 -7.33 24.01
N ALA A 10 10.02 -7.49 24.84
CA ALA A 10 10.51 -8.79 25.30
C ALA A 10 9.45 -9.58 26.08
N GLN A 11 8.59 -8.89 26.84
CA GLN A 11 7.46 -9.55 27.54
C GLN A 11 6.44 -10.11 26.54
N ARG A 12 6.08 -9.35 25.49
CA ARG A 12 5.14 -9.80 24.44
C ARG A 12 5.73 -10.95 23.62
N THR A 13 7.01 -10.86 23.26
CA THR A 13 7.70 -11.94 22.54
C THR A 13 7.73 -13.22 23.38
N ALA A 14 8.04 -13.13 24.67
CA ALA A 14 8.02 -14.29 25.56
C ALA A 14 6.62 -14.92 25.69
N ALA A 15 5.57 -14.08 25.80
CA ALA A 15 4.19 -14.55 25.86
C ALA A 15 3.77 -15.23 24.54
N ALA A 16 4.08 -14.65 23.40
CA ALA A 16 3.81 -15.23 22.09
C ALA A 16 4.57 -16.56 21.90
N THR A 17 5.86 -16.60 22.25
CA THR A 17 6.69 -17.80 22.16
C THR A 17 6.11 -18.93 23.03
N LYS A 18 5.65 -18.59 24.24
CA LYS A 18 4.98 -19.56 25.12
C LYS A 18 3.71 -20.10 24.48
N ALA A 19 2.83 -19.22 24.00
CA ALA A 19 1.56 -19.61 23.37
C ALA A 19 1.78 -20.52 22.14
N LEU A 20 2.80 -20.24 21.31
CA LEU A 20 3.15 -21.07 20.16
C LEU A 20 3.63 -22.47 20.61
N ARG A 21 4.49 -22.56 21.63
CA ARG A 21 4.96 -23.83 22.18
C ARG A 21 3.81 -24.62 22.81
N ASP A 22 2.94 -23.97 23.55
CA ASP A 22 1.76 -24.58 24.16
C ASP A 22 0.80 -25.15 23.10
N ALA A 23 0.78 -24.54 21.91
CA ALA A 23 0.04 -25.01 20.73
C ALA A 23 0.79 -26.07 19.90
N GLY A 24 1.95 -26.55 20.33
CA GLY A 24 2.75 -27.56 19.63
C GLY A 24 3.52 -27.00 18.40
N VAL A 25 3.65 -25.68 18.26
CA VAL A 25 4.42 -25.05 17.19
C VAL A 25 5.89 -24.95 17.62
N GLU A 26 6.78 -25.48 16.79
CA GLU A 26 8.22 -25.38 17.03
C GLU A 26 8.70 -23.94 16.87
N VAL A 27 9.40 -23.43 17.88
CA VAL A 27 9.96 -22.08 17.88
C VAL A 27 11.49 -22.16 17.93
N HIS A 28 12.13 -21.70 16.86
CA HIS A 28 13.59 -21.63 16.77
C HIS A 28 14.13 -20.44 17.56
N ALA A 29 14.74 -20.69 18.71
CA ALA A 29 15.28 -19.65 19.58
C ALA A 29 16.39 -18.82 18.91
N GLU A 30 17.18 -19.45 18.02
CA GLU A 30 18.29 -18.81 17.31
C GLU A 30 17.84 -17.76 16.27
N LYS A 31 16.58 -17.79 15.86
CA LYS A 31 15.98 -16.84 14.90
C LYS A 31 15.17 -15.73 15.57
N GLY A 32 15.10 -15.76 16.91
CA GLY A 32 14.38 -14.75 17.69
C GLY A 32 15.22 -13.49 17.89
N HIS A 33 14.58 -12.35 17.81
CA HIS A 33 15.19 -11.05 18.15
C HIS A 33 14.35 -10.40 19.26
N ASP A 34 14.95 -10.23 20.44
CA ASP A 34 14.32 -9.52 21.56
C ASP A 34 15.02 -8.19 21.75
N ASP A 35 14.23 -7.09 21.74
CA ASP A 35 14.68 -5.71 21.95
C ASP A 35 15.80 -5.23 21.00
N ALA A 36 15.96 -5.86 19.85
CA ALA A 36 16.91 -5.42 18.84
C ALA A 36 16.43 -4.10 18.20
N LEU A 37 17.38 -3.17 18.02
CA LEU A 37 17.13 -1.92 17.30
C LEU A 37 17.34 -2.08 15.79
N ASP A 38 18.00 -3.13 15.37
CA ASP A 38 18.29 -3.50 14.01
C ASP A 38 18.31 -5.00 13.85
N GLY A 39 17.97 -5.47 12.67
CA GLY A 39 17.92 -6.89 12.37
C GLY A 39 17.18 -7.21 11.08
N ALA A 40 17.15 -8.50 10.75
CA ALA A 40 16.42 -9.03 9.60
C ALA A 40 15.38 -10.05 10.04
N VAL A 41 14.15 -9.91 9.57
CA VAL A 41 13.02 -10.82 9.87
C VAL A 41 12.20 -11.02 8.60
N TRP A 42 11.96 -12.28 8.20
CA TRP A 42 11.16 -12.66 7.04
C TRP A 42 11.59 -11.97 5.73
N GLY A 43 12.91 -11.82 5.53
CA GLY A 43 13.49 -11.16 4.35
C GLY A 43 13.36 -9.64 4.33
N GLY A 44 12.77 -9.05 5.38
CA GLY A 44 12.81 -7.62 5.66
C GLY A 44 13.91 -7.28 6.65
N ALA A 45 14.39 -6.05 6.61
CA ALA A 45 15.33 -5.50 7.56
C ALA A 45 14.67 -4.30 8.28
N PHE A 46 14.97 -4.17 9.54
CA PHE A 46 14.62 -2.97 10.30
C PHE A 46 15.89 -2.33 10.87
N TYR A 47 15.92 -1.03 10.80
CA TYR A 47 16.94 -0.20 11.43
C TYR A 47 16.23 0.88 12.25
N ARG A 48 16.24 0.72 13.57
CA ARG A 48 15.44 1.55 14.50
C ARG A 48 13.96 1.54 14.11
N HIS A 49 13.48 2.59 13.46
CA HIS A 49 12.08 2.78 13.08
C HIS A 49 11.83 2.67 11.56
N ILE A 50 12.87 2.43 10.79
CA ILE A 50 12.76 2.24 9.35
C ILE A 50 12.71 0.74 9.04
N VAL A 51 11.78 0.33 8.17
CA VAL A 51 11.69 -1.04 7.65
C VAL A 51 11.81 -1.03 6.14
N SER A 52 12.56 -2.00 5.61
CA SER A 52 12.79 -2.17 4.17
C SER A 52 13.06 -3.65 3.85
N ALA A 53 13.22 -4.01 2.59
CA ALA A 53 13.88 -5.27 2.25
C ALA A 53 15.36 -5.22 2.67
N GLU A 54 15.97 -6.39 2.84
CA GLU A 54 17.39 -6.49 3.19
C GLU A 54 18.27 -5.79 2.16
N ARG A 55 19.26 -5.03 2.63
CA ARG A 55 20.14 -4.21 1.79
C ARG A 55 20.86 -5.05 0.73
N GLN A 56 21.40 -6.22 1.09
CA GLN A 56 22.06 -7.09 0.15
C GLN A 56 21.11 -7.48 -0.98
N ARG A 57 19.90 -7.91 -0.65
CA ARG A 57 18.87 -8.27 -1.64
C ARG A 57 18.49 -7.10 -2.53
N LEU A 58 18.38 -5.89 -1.98
CA LEU A 58 18.12 -4.69 -2.77
C LEU A 58 19.25 -4.42 -3.79
N CYS A 59 20.50 -4.57 -3.39
CA CYS A 59 21.64 -4.43 -4.31
C CYS A 59 21.63 -5.51 -5.41
N GLU A 60 21.31 -6.76 -5.07
CA GLU A 60 21.20 -7.86 -6.04
C GLU A 60 20.09 -7.60 -7.07
N ILE A 61 18.91 -7.16 -6.61
CA ILE A 61 17.78 -6.81 -7.49
C ILE A 61 18.17 -5.65 -8.43
N ASP A 62 18.86 -4.65 -7.90
CA ASP A 62 19.32 -3.49 -8.68
C ASP A 62 20.26 -3.91 -9.80
N VAL A 63 21.32 -4.66 -9.47
CA VAL A 63 22.29 -5.16 -10.46
C VAL A 63 21.60 -6.00 -11.53
N LEU A 64 20.70 -6.92 -11.15
CA LEU A 64 19.92 -7.72 -12.08
C LEU A 64 19.05 -6.86 -12.99
N SER A 65 18.39 -5.83 -12.43
CA SER A 65 17.53 -4.92 -13.20
C SER A 65 18.32 -4.13 -14.23
N TRP A 66 19.51 -3.63 -13.86
CA TRP A 66 20.43 -2.97 -14.80
C TRP A 66 20.92 -3.93 -15.87
N SER A 67 21.29 -5.16 -15.51
CA SER A 67 21.72 -6.18 -16.46
C SER A 67 20.64 -6.47 -17.50
N VAL A 68 19.38 -6.68 -17.06
CA VAL A 68 18.25 -6.87 -17.98
C VAL A 68 18.03 -5.62 -18.84
N ALA A 69 18.05 -4.43 -18.22
CA ALA A 69 17.79 -3.18 -18.93
C ALA A 69 18.86 -2.83 -19.97
N CYS A 70 20.09 -3.29 -19.84
CA CYS A 70 21.14 -3.12 -20.84
C CYS A 70 21.06 -4.10 -22.01
N GLY A 71 20.28 -5.20 -21.88
CA GLY A 71 20.09 -6.19 -22.94
C GLY A 71 19.08 -5.76 -24.00
N ASP A 72 19.07 -6.47 -25.13
CA ASP A 72 18.09 -6.28 -26.21
C ASP A 72 16.91 -7.25 -26.13
N VAL A 73 17.08 -8.33 -25.37
CA VAL A 73 16.09 -9.39 -25.19
C VAL A 73 15.90 -9.68 -23.71
N VAL A 74 14.75 -10.24 -23.38
CA VAL A 74 14.44 -10.72 -22.04
C VAL A 74 13.73 -12.07 -22.13
N VAL A 75 14.01 -12.96 -21.19
CA VAL A 75 13.28 -14.21 -21.02
C VAL A 75 12.12 -13.94 -20.05
N PRO A 76 10.83 -14.10 -20.46
CA PRO A 76 9.68 -13.75 -19.63
C PRO A 76 9.67 -14.44 -18.27
N SER A 77 10.04 -15.73 -18.20
CA SER A 77 10.12 -16.47 -16.93
C SER A 77 11.21 -15.92 -15.98
N HIS A 78 12.36 -15.48 -16.51
CA HIS A 78 13.38 -14.82 -15.69
C HIS A 78 12.92 -13.44 -15.23
N LEU A 79 12.22 -12.69 -16.10
CA LEU A 79 11.61 -11.42 -15.71
C LEU A 79 10.58 -11.64 -14.60
N SER A 80 9.76 -12.69 -14.67
CA SER A 80 8.79 -13.04 -13.62
C SER A 80 9.49 -13.27 -12.26
N THR A 81 10.62 -13.96 -12.27
CA THR A 81 11.43 -14.18 -11.05
C THR A 81 11.94 -12.85 -10.48
N LEU A 82 12.49 -11.98 -11.34
CA LEU A 82 12.98 -10.65 -10.93
C LEU A 82 11.83 -9.80 -10.35
N LEU A 83 10.64 -9.85 -10.98
CA LEU A 83 9.46 -9.15 -10.48
C LEU A 83 8.97 -9.70 -9.13
N GLY A 84 9.19 -10.96 -8.82
CA GLY A 84 8.95 -11.54 -7.50
C GLY A 84 9.79 -10.85 -6.42
N TYR A 85 11.06 -10.62 -6.68
CA TYR A 85 11.95 -9.88 -5.77
C TYR A 85 11.54 -8.40 -5.64
N TRP A 86 11.22 -7.72 -6.75
CA TRP A 86 10.70 -6.36 -6.72
C TRP A 86 9.38 -6.27 -5.95
N SER A 87 8.51 -7.28 -6.12
CA SER A 87 7.25 -7.33 -5.36
C SER A 87 7.50 -7.36 -3.86
N HIS A 88 8.46 -8.14 -3.40
CA HIS A 88 8.85 -8.16 -2.00
C HIS A 88 9.38 -6.79 -1.54
N ALA A 89 10.27 -6.16 -2.29
CA ALA A 89 10.79 -4.83 -1.96
C ALA A 89 9.67 -3.76 -1.90
N CYS A 90 8.73 -3.79 -2.85
CA CYS A 90 7.59 -2.87 -2.88
C CYS A 90 6.58 -3.09 -1.75
N LEU A 91 6.59 -4.23 -1.03
CA LEU A 91 5.71 -4.40 0.15
C LEU A 91 5.99 -3.36 1.24
N PHE A 92 7.21 -2.91 1.37
CA PHE A 92 7.60 -1.88 2.33
C PHE A 92 7.16 -0.47 1.92
N ARG A 93 6.95 -0.24 0.61
CA ARG A 93 6.46 1.04 0.06
C ARG A 93 5.58 0.77 -1.17
N ARG A 94 4.32 0.46 -0.94
CA ARG A 94 3.41 -0.07 -1.98
C ARG A 94 3.22 0.82 -3.19
N ALA A 95 3.46 2.14 -3.06
CA ALA A 95 3.45 3.06 -4.19
C ALA A 95 4.38 2.62 -5.34
N GLY A 96 5.47 1.89 -5.04
CA GLY A 96 6.39 1.34 -6.04
C GLY A 96 5.73 0.37 -7.01
N PHE A 97 4.70 -0.36 -6.61
CA PHE A 97 4.00 -1.29 -7.50
C PHE A 97 3.39 -0.64 -8.75
N ALA A 98 3.01 0.63 -8.68
CA ALA A 98 2.43 1.34 -9.80
C ALA A 98 3.40 1.48 -10.99
N VAL A 99 4.69 1.37 -10.74
CA VAL A 99 5.73 1.50 -11.79
C VAL A 99 5.68 0.32 -12.75
N LEU A 100 5.47 -0.90 -12.25
CA LEU A 100 5.61 -2.16 -12.97
C LEU A 100 4.32 -2.56 -13.73
N GLN A 101 4.01 -1.91 -14.83
CA GLN A 101 2.86 -2.26 -15.66
C GLN A 101 3.22 -3.21 -16.81
N ASP A 102 4.11 -2.75 -17.68
CA ASP A 102 4.47 -3.49 -18.90
C ASP A 102 5.40 -4.67 -18.58
N ALA A 103 6.19 -4.55 -17.51
CA ALA A 103 7.01 -5.65 -17.02
C ALA A 103 6.14 -6.83 -16.56
N TYR A 104 5.06 -6.58 -15.79
CA TYR A 104 4.10 -7.63 -15.42
C TYR A 104 3.37 -8.22 -16.62
N GLU A 105 3.00 -7.39 -17.60
CA GLU A 105 2.36 -7.90 -18.84
C GLU A 105 3.30 -8.79 -19.64
N THR A 106 4.57 -8.42 -19.75
CA THR A 106 5.60 -9.23 -20.45
C THR A 106 5.89 -10.53 -19.70
N ALA A 107 5.93 -10.49 -18.37
CA ALA A 107 6.21 -11.65 -17.52
C ALA A 107 5.04 -12.65 -17.40
N ARG A 108 3.85 -12.33 -17.91
CA ARG A 108 2.69 -13.28 -17.93
C ARG A 108 2.89 -14.45 -18.87
N ASP A 109 3.70 -14.29 -19.89
CA ASP A 109 4.10 -15.39 -20.77
C ASP A 109 5.04 -16.32 -19.99
N PRO A 110 4.68 -17.59 -19.74
CA PRO A 110 5.55 -18.53 -19.04
C PRO A 110 6.70 -19.02 -19.88
N SER A 111 6.85 -18.51 -21.10
CA SER A 111 7.85 -18.93 -22.07
C SER A 111 9.28 -18.71 -21.55
N HIS A 112 10.15 -19.68 -21.85
CA HIS A 112 11.59 -19.57 -21.71
C HIS A 112 12.28 -19.07 -22.98
N VAL A 113 11.51 -18.72 -24.02
CA VAL A 113 12.03 -18.18 -25.27
C VAL A 113 12.32 -16.68 -25.08
N PRO A 114 13.52 -16.21 -25.42
CA PRO A 114 13.83 -14.78 -25.37
C PRO A 114 12.92 -13.96 -26.29
N VAL A 115 12.39 -12.86 -25.78
CA VAL A 115 11.60 -11.88 -26.56
C VAL A 115 12.32 -10.52 -26.57
N PRO A 116 12.09 -9.67 -27.58
CA PRO A 116 12.65 -8.32 -27.58
C PRO A 116 12.24 -7.54 -26.35
N LEU A 117 13.21 -6.88 -25.70
CA LEU A 117 12.97 -6.06 -24.53
C LEU A 117 12.28 -4.77 -24.94
N LYS A 118 11.01 -4.59 -24.53
CA LYS A 118 10.26 -3.35 -24.75
C LYS A 118 10.91 -2.19 -24.01
N GLN A 119 10.98 -1.02 -24.67
CA GLN A 119 11.51 0.19 -24.04
C GLN A 119 10.77 0.59 -22.76
N SER A 120 9.46 0.34 -22.68
CA SER A 120 8.67 0.58 -21.48
C SER A 120 9.10 -0.30 -20.31
N VAL A 121 9.38 -1.60 -20.54
CA VAL A 121 9.90 -2.52 -19.50
C VAL A 121 11.26 -2.07 -19.00
N ARG A 122 12.16 -1.70 -19.94
CA ARG A 122 13.47 -1.12 -19.61
C ARG A 122 13.32 0.09 -18.69
N THR A 123 12.46 1.02 -19.08
CA THR A 123 12.21 2.25 -18.30
C THR A 123 11.63 1.94 -16.93
N GLU A 124 10.70 0.96 -16.81
CA GLU A 124 10.12 0.55 -15.53
C GLU A 124 11.17 -0.04 -14.57
N LEU A 125 12.04 -0.90 -15.04
CA LEU A 125 13.13 -1.48 -14.24
C LEU A 125 14.11 -0.40 -13.75
N LEU A 126 14.58 0.47 -14.65
CA LEU A 126 15.49 1.56 -14.30
C LEU A 126 14.86 2.56 -13.34
N LEU A 127 13.56 2.88 -13.52
CA LEU A 127 12.85 3.78 -12.61
C LEU A 127 12.75 3.19 -11.20
N LEU A 128 12.47 1.88 -11.07
CA LEU A 128 12.47 1.25 -9.74
C LEU A 128 13.85 1.22 -9.11
N SER A 129 14.90 0.97 -9.89
CA SER A 129 16.29 1.07 -9.43
C SER A 129 16.59 2.47 -8.86
N CYS A 130 16.16 3.53 -9.55
CA CYS A 130 16.30 4.90 -9.06
C CYS A 130 15.46 5.16 -7.77
N LEU A 131 14.31 4.50 -7.61
CA LEU A 131 13.44 4.64 -6.43
C LEU A 131 13.84 3.71 -5.27
N LEU A 132 14.80 2.82 -5.47
CA LEU A 132 15.20 1.80 -4.50
C LEU A 132 15.49 2.36 -3.10
N PRO A 133 16.21 3.49 -2.91
CA PRO A 133 16.43 4.06 -1.59
C PRO A 133 15.16 4.52 -0.86
N LEU A 134 14.07 4.73 -1.61
CA LEU A 134 12.78 5.19 -1.10
C LEU A 134 11.80 4.04 -0.81
N LEU A 135 12.18 2.77 -1.10
CA LEU A 135 11.37 1.59 -0.85
C LEU A 135 11.47 1.14 0.62
N SER A 136 11.19 2.06 1.52
CA SER A 136 11.18 1.85 2.95
C SER A 136 9.98 2.51 3.60
N SER A 137 9.67 2.13 4.83
CA SER A 137 8.60 2.73 5.63
C SER A 137 9.14 3.17 6.99
N ASP A 138 8.80 4.39 7.39
CA ASP A 138 9.02 4.87 8.76
C ASP A 138 7.86 4.44 9.67
N LEU A 139 8.13 3.57 10.64
CA LEU A 139 7.14 3.10 11.61
C LEU A 139 6.67 4.20 12.58
N ARG A 140 7.42 5.29 12.72
CA ARG A 140 7.06 6.44 13.57
C ARG A 140 6.30 7.53 12.83
N ALA A 141 6.14 7.43 11.51
CA ALA A 141 5.37 8.40 10.74
C ALA A 141 4.02 8.66 11.42
N PRO A 142 3.70 9.90 11.82
CA PRO A 142 2.50 10.21 12.56
C PRO A 142 1.25 10.01 11.70
N VAL A 143 0.16 9.60 12.32
CA VAL A 143 -1.14 9.56 11.64
C VAL A 143 -1.73 10.97 11.67
N CYS A 144 -2.09 11.49 10.51
CA CYS A 144 -2.71 12.80 10.37
C CYS A 144 -4.09 12.80 11.04
N SER A 145 -4.36 13.78 11.88
CA SER A 145 -5.67 13.98 12.49
C SER A 145 -6.74 14.48 11.51
N SER A 146 -6.35 14.86 10.28
CA SER A 146 -7.30 15.20 9.22
C SER A 146 -7.63 13.96 8.40
N VAL A 147 -8.79 13.37 8.64
CA VAL A 147 -9.36 12.28 7.83
C VAL A 147 -10.01 12.90 6.61
N VAL A 148 -9.88 12.26 5.47
CA VAL A 148 -10.48 12.73 4.20
C VAL A 148 -11.45 11.69 3.65
N ALA A 149 -12.44 12.16 2.89
CA ALA A 149 -13.31 11.30 2.11
C ALA A 149 -13.47 11.86 0.70
N THR A 150 -13.72 10.98 -0.26
CA THR A 150 -13.92 11.34 -1.66
C THR A 150 -15.09 10.60 -2.24
N ASP A 151 -15.79 11.27 -3.15
CA ASP A 151 -16.88 10.71 -3.93
C ASP A 151 -16.80 11.23 -5.37
N ALA A 152 -17.27 10.44 -6.32
CA ALA A 152 -17.37 10.84 -7.70
C ALA A 152 -18.66 10.37 -8.37
N THR A 153 -19.18 11.21 -9.25
CA THR A 153 -20.09 10.82 -10.30
C THR A 153 -19.35 10.71 -11.63
N VAL A 154 -20.04 10.38 -12.70
CA VAL A 154 -19.45 10.32 -14.04
C VAL A 154 -18.82 11.66 -14.47
N THR A 155 -19.37 12.80 -14.00
CA THR A 155 -18.99 14.15 -14.43
C THR A 155 -18.55 15.08 -13.30
N ARG A 156 -18.66 14.69 -12.07
CA ARG A 156 -18.32 15.53 -10.91
C ARG A 156 -17.53 14.76 -9.88
N GLY A 157 -16.66 15.46 -9.17
CA GLY A 157 -15.93 14.91 -8.04
C GLY A 157 -15.99 15.83 -6.84
N ALA A 158 -16.07 15.25 -5.65
CA ALA A 158 -16.06 15.94 -4.38
C ALA A 158 -14.99 15.36 -3.45
N ALA A 159 -14.45 16.21 -2.60
CA ALA A 159 -13.54 15.79 -1.54
C ALA A 159 -13.84 16.61 -0.28
N VAL A 160 -13.94 15.93 0.84
CA VAL A 160 -14.19 16.53 2.15
C VAL A 160 -13.11 16.14 3.14
N ALA A 161 -12.97 16.90 4.22
CA ALA A 161 -12.06 16.59 5.30
C ALA A 161 -12.71 16.91 6.64
N ALA A 162 -12.44 16.07 7.64
CA ALA A 162 -12.80 16.31 9.04
C ALA A 162 -11.55 16.21 9.92
N THR A 163 -11.52 16.98 11.00
CA THR A 163 -10.48 16.86 12.03
C THR A 163 -11.01 15.99 13.15
N VAL A 164 -10.27 14.95 13.47
CA VAL A 164 -10.59 14.01 14.54
C VAL A 164 -9.50 14.01 15.61
N SER A 165 -9.76 13.41 16.76
CA SER A 165 -8.71 13.25 17.77
C SER A 165 -7.60 12.32 17.27
N PRO A 166 -6.34 12.46 17.74
CA PRO A 166 -5.25 11.58 17.36
C PRO A 166 -5.52 10.09 17.63
N ASP A 167 -6.29 9.78 18.68
CA ASP A 167 -6.65 8.39 19.01
C ASP A 167 -7.63 7.80 18.00
N VAL A 168 -8.61 8.59 17.58
CA VAL A 168 -9.54 8.19 16.51
C VAL A 168 -8.77 7.97 15.21
N ALA A 169 -7.90 8.90 14.82
CA ALA A 169 -7.08 8.76 13.61
C ALA A 169 -6.24 7.49 13.63
N ARG A 170 -5.60 7.15 14.76
CA ARG A 170 -4.81 5.93 14.93
C ARG A 170 -5.66 4.65 14.82
N ARG A 171 -6.85 4.64 15.41
CA ARG A 171 -7.78 3.49 15.27
C ARG A 171 -8.25 3.31 13.84
N LEU A 172 -8.56 4.40 13.15
CA LEU A 172 -8.91 4.35 11.72
C LEU A 172 -7.77 3.80 10.87
N PHE A 173 -6.55 4.26 11.14
CA PHE A 173 -5.35 3.76 10.47
C PHE A 173 -5.15 2.26 10.72
N ALA A 174 -5.31 1.78 11.94
CA ALA A 174 -5.18 0.37 12.28
C ALA A 174 -6.22 -0.53 11.59
N GLY A 175 -7.41 0.01 11.29
CA GLY A 175 -8.47 -0.68 10.55
C GLY A 175 -8.49 -0.37 9.05
N ALA A 176 -7.44 0.23 8.49
CA ALA A 176 -7.39 0.51 7.06
C ALA A 176 -7.07 -0.73 6.22
N ASP A 177 -7.50 -0.71 4.97
CA ASP A 177 -7.25 -1.78 4.00
C ASP A 177 -5.82 -1.71 3.48
N PHE A 178 -4.91 -2.48 4.08
CA PHE A 178 -3.52 -2.53 3.62
C PHE A 178 -3.30 -3.44 2.40
N ARG A 179 -4.23 -4.36 2.10
CA ARG A 179 -4.10 -5.33 1.00
C ARG A 179 -5.23 -5.25 -0.02
N GLY A 180 -6.26 -4.45 0.22
CA GLY A 180 -7.59 -4.62 -0.36
C GLY A 180 -8.29 -5.81 0.29
N SER A 181 -9.62 -5.88 0.18
CA SER A 181 -10.36 -7.02 0.68
C SER A 181 -9.81 -8.31 0.08
N ASP A 182 -9.46 -9.28 0.93
CA ASP A 182 -9.14 -10.61 0.47
C ASP A 182 -10.44 -11.20 -0.11
N ALA A 183 -10.41 -11.62 -1.37
CA ALA A 183 -11.43 -12.54 -1.85
C ALA A 183 -11.22 -13.83 -1.08
N HIS A 184 -12.16 -14.21 -0.23
CA HIS A 184 -12.19 -15.57 0.29
C HIS A 184 -12.27 -16.49 -0.92
N LEU A 185 -11.30 -17.38 -1.07
CA LEU A 185 -11.42 -18.54 -1.93
C LEU A 185 -12.48 -19.46 -1.28
N VAL A 186 -13.73 -19.06 -1.39
CA VAL A 186 -14.84 -19.96 -1.13
C VAL A 186 -14.92 -20.87 -2.34
N ASP A 187 -14.92 -22.18 -2.11
CA ASP A 187 -15.14 -23.17 -3.15
C ASP A 187 -16.32 -22.72 -4.01
N ARG A 188 -16.07 -22.78 -5.32
CA ARG A 188 -17.03 -22.47 -6.38
C ARG A 188 -18.44 -22.86 -6.00
N ILE A 189 -19.29 -21.92 -5.70
CA ILE A 189 -20.76 -22.00 -5.94
C ILE A 189 -21.33 -20.70 -5.37
N ASP A 190 -22.07 -19.99 -6.25
CA ASP A 190 -22.82 -18.76 -5.99
C ASP A 190 -22.03 -17.48 -5.75
N LEU A 191 -21.47 -16.97 -6.83
CA LEU A 191 -21.23 -15.53 -6.98
C LEU A 191 -22.59 -14.84 -7.29
N SER A 192 -23.46 -14.75 -6.33
CA SER A 192 -24.47 -13.70 -6.34
C SER A 192 -23.75 -12.42 -5.87
N ASP A 193 -23.88 -11.34 -6.63
CA ASP A 193 -23.22 -10.04 -6.39
C ASP A 193 -23.60 -9.39 -5.04
N GLU A 194 -24.42 -10.04 -4.23
CA GLU A 194 -24.91 -9.54 -2.95
C GLU A 194 -23.97 -9.83 -1.76
N ASP A 195 -23.03 -10.77 -1.86
CA ASP A 195 -22.18 -11.19 -0.75
C ASP A 195 -20.83 -10.44 -0.64
N ALA A 196 -20.53 -9.52 -1.54
CA ALA A 196 -19.26 -8.82 -1.59
C ALA A 196 -19.20 -7.53 -0.74
N ALA A 197 -20.29 -7.10 -0.14
CA ALA A 197 -20.31 -5.95 0.72
C ALA A 197 -19.90 -6.37 2.14
N LEU A 198 -18.68 -6.01 2.56
CA LEU A 198 -18.32 -6.04 3.98
C LEU A 198 -19.43 -5.30 4.76
N PRO A 199 -20.03 -5.92 5.78
CA PRO A 199 -21.08 -5.27 6.56
C PRO A 199 -20.55 -3.94 7.07
N ALA A 200 -21.30 -2.86 6.82
CA ALA A 200 -20.99 -1.58 7.40
C ALA A 200 -20.99 -1.74 8.93
N ASP A 201 -19.89 -1.38 9.57
CA ASP A 201 -19.86 -1.24 11.01
C ASP A 201 -20.84 -0.08 11.39
N PRO A 202 -22.03 -0.36 11.98
CA PRO A 202 -23.03 0.66 12.22
C PRO A 202 -22.54 1.75 13.19
N GLU A 203 -21.67 1.37 14.13
CA GLU A 203 -21.08 2.32 15.08
C GLU A 203 -20.12 3.26 14.36
N PHE A 204 -19.35 2.74 13.41
CA PHE A 204 -18.47 3.56 12.60
C PHE A 204 -19.25 4.52 11.69
N ALA A 205 -20.29 4.05 11.01
CA ALA A 205 -21.16 4.89 10.18
C ALA A 205 -21.81 6.01 11.01
N ALA A 206 -22.33 5.70 12.21
CA ALA A 206 -22.89 6.68 13.13
C ALA A 206 -21.83 7.71 13.61
N ALA A 207 -20.60 7.27 13.84
CA ALA A 207 -19.50 8.18 14.20
C ALA A 207 -19.15 9.12 13.04
N LEU A 208 -19.11 8.65 11.79
CA LEU A 208 -18.85 9.49 10.62
C LEU A 208 -19.87 10.62 10.46
N ALA A 209 -21.14 10.34 10.73
CA ALA A 209 -22.22 11.32 10.64
C ALA A 209 -22.11 12.45 11.71
N GLN A 210 -21.38 12.21 12.79
CA GLN A 210 -21.19 13.20 13.86
C GLN A 210 -20.01 14.14 13.63
N TRP A 211 -19.11 13.83 12.66
CA TRP A 211 -17.94 14.66 12.42
C TRP A 211 -18.28 15.89 11.58
N GLN A 212 -17.59 16.99 11.87
CA GLN A 212 -17.73 18.23 11.09
C GLN A 212 -16.90 18.15 9.80
N TRP A 213 -17.58 17.77 8.73
CA TRP A 213 -16.98 17.68 7.41
C TRP A 213 -16.94 19.05 6.72
N ARG A 214 -15.81 19.37 6.08
CA ARG A 214 -15.65 20.57 5.27
C ARG A 214 -15.31 20.16 3.85
N VAL A 215 -16.01 20.75 2.88
CA VAL A 215 -15.68 20.57 1.47
C VAL A 215 -14.30 21.18 1.20
N THR A 216 -13.38 20.37 0.71
CA THR A 216 -12.02 20.79 0.34
C THR A 216 -11.84 20.97 -1.15
N ALA A 217 -12.66 20.26 -1.93
CA ALA A 217 -12.74 20.41 -3.38
C ALA A 217 -14.10 19.90 -3.88
N ALA A 218 -14.64 20.61 -4.88
CA ALA A 218 -15.74 20.13 -5.72
C ALA A 218 -15.48 20.70 -7.13
N TYR A 219 -15.59 19.87 -8.15
CA TYR A 219 -15.26 20.26 -9.52
C TYR A 219 -15.90 19.33 -10.55
N ASP A 220 -16.11 19.85 -11.74
CA ASP A 220 -16.57 19.05 -12.87
C ASP A 220 -15.41 18.30 -13.51
N MET A 221 -15.72 17.15 -14.08
CA MET A 221 -14.76 16.24 -14.72
C MET A 221 -15.28 15.81 -16.09
N GLU A 222 -14.36 15.57 -17.02
CA GLU A 222 -14.69 14.91 -18.27
C GLU A 222 -15.25 13.50 -17.98
N PRO A 223 -16.34 13.09 -18.67
CA PRO A 223 -16.95 11.78 -18.47
C PRO A 223 -15.96 10.63 -18.62
N ASP A 224 -15.98 9.71 -17.68
CA ASP A 224 -15.10 8.55 -17.64
C ASP A 224 -15.78 7.39 -16.88
N HIS A 225 -15.16 6.20 -16.92
CA HIS A 225 -15.62 5.06 -16.14
C HIS A 225 -15.60 5.39 -14.66
N ILE A 226 -16.67 5.07 -13.92
CA ILE A 226 -16.84 5.47 -12.51
C ILE A 226 -15.65 5.07 -11.62
N ASN A 227 -15.12 3.85 -11.71
CA ASN A 227 -13.96 3.44 -10.91
C ASN A 227 -12.71 4.30 -11.17
N ALA A 228 -12.56 4.81 -12.41
CA ALA A 228 -11.46 5.72 -12.74
C ALA A 228 -11.71 7.15 -12.22
N GLN A 229 -12.97 7.59 -12.19
CA GLN A 229 -13.34 8.89 -11.62
C GLN A 229 -13.14 8.90 -10.11
N GLU A 230 -13.61 7.88 -9.41
CA GLU A 230 -13.39 7.70 -7.98
C GLU A 230 -11.90 7.76 -7.62
N LEU A 231 -11.10 6.94 -8.30
CA LEU A 231 -9.65 6.95 -8.09
C LEU A 231 -9.03 8.31 -8.45
N ARG A 232 -9.53 9.00 -9.48
CA ARG A 232 -9.02 10.32 -9.90
C ARG A 232 -9.26 11.38 -8.85
N VAL A 233 -10.45 11.43 -8.25
CA VAL A 233 -10.77 12.38 -7.18
C VAL A 233 -9.87 12.14 -5.98
N PHE A 234 -9.72 10.89 -5.56
CA PHE A 234 -8.81 10.49 -4.49
C PHE A 234 -7.36 10.92 -4.80
N VAL A 235 -6.84 10.59 -5.99
CA VAL A 235 -5.48 10.97 -6.40
C VAL A 235 -5.29 12.49 -6.38
N ASN A 236 -6.24 13.25 -6.89
CA ASN A 236 -6.16 14.71 -6.91
C ASN A 236 -6.12 15.29 -5.50
N LEU A 237 -6.93 14.76 -4.57
CA LEU A 237 -6.92 15.16 -3.18
C LEU A 237 -5.55 14.90 -2.54
N VAL A 238 -5.01 13.67 -2.67
CA VAL A 238 -3.72 13.30 -2.07
C VAL A 238 -2.58 14.11 -2.69
N VAL A 239 -2.56 14.30 -4.01
CA VAL A 239 -1.57 15.15 -4.69
C VAL A 239 -1.59 16.58 -4.16
N ARG A 240 -2.78 17.15 -3.91
CA ARG A 240 -2.91 18.48 -3.28
C ARG A 240 -2.31 18.48 -1.88
N ARG A 241 -2.56 17.42 -1.08
CA ARG A 241 -1.99 17.29 0.27
C ARG A 241 -0.47 17.18 0.24
N CYS A 242 0.10 16.40 -0.67
CA CYS A 242 1.54 16.22 -0.84
C CYS A 242 2.30 17.52 -1.19
N ARG A 243 1.60 18.52 -1.75
CA ARG A 243 2.22 19.82 -2.08
C ARG A 243 2.48 20.72 -0.87
N SER A 244 1.96 20.39 0.29
CA SER A 244 2.19 21.13 1.52
C SER A 244 3.25 20.42 2.36
N ALA A 245 4.34 21.12 2.67
CA ALA A 245 5.40 20.60 3.54
C ALA A 245 4.89 20.19 4.93
N ALA A 246 3.82 20.81 5.43
CA ALA A 246 3.21 20.48 6.71
C ALA A 246 2.61 19.06 6.74
N ASN A 247 2.37 18.45 5.58
CA ASN A 247 1.82 17.09 5.46
C ASN A 247 2.91 16.04 5.15
N ALA A 248 4.15 16.46 4.95
CA ALA A 248 5.24 15.52 4.66
C ALA A 248 5.50 14.56 5.82
N GLY A 249 5.88 13.32 5.50
CA GLY A 249 6.21 12.29 6.48
C GLY A 249 5.02 11.76 7.28
N GLN A 250 3.77 11.97 6.83
CA GLN A 250 2.56 11.59 7.57
C GLN A 250 1.81 10.43 6.91
N ARG A 251 0.98 9.77 7.71
CA ARG A 251 0.01 8.75 7.30
C ARG A 251 -1.36 9.39 7.19
N LEU A 252 -1.95 9.37 5.99
CA LEU A 252 -3.26 9.94 5.70
C LEU A 252 -4.31 8.82 5.62
N VAL A 253 -5.33 8.88 6.46
CA VAL A 253 -6.51 8.02 6.34
C VAL A 253 -7.47 8.64 5.35
N ALA A 254 -7.91 7.83 4.38
CA ALA A 254 -8.83 8.24 3.33
C ALA A 254 -10.01 7.26 3.22
N LEU A 255 -11.22 7.78 3.26
CA LEU A 255 -12.44 7.02 3.11
C LEU A 255 -12.88 7.03 1.63
N LEU A 256 -13.17 5.86 1.09
CA LEU A 256 -13.64 5.66 -0.28
C LEU A 256 -14.81 4.67 -0.24
N ASP A 257 -15.84 4.92 -1.02
CA ASP A 257 -17.00 4.03 -1.14
C ASP A 257 -16.97 3.16 -2.42
N ASN A 258 -15.92 3.29 -3.21
CA ASN A 258 -15.68 2.43 -4.36
C ASN A 258 -14.61 1.39 -4.03
N GLN A 259 -15.01 0.12 -3.92
CA GLN A 259 -14.11 -0.99 -3.58
C GLN A 259 -12.96 -1.16 -4.59
N ALA A 260 -13.22 -0.95 -5.90
CA ALA A 260 -12.18 -1.07 -6.92
C ALA A 260 -11.12 0.04 -6.78
N ALA A 261 -11.54 1.28 -6.49
CA ALA A 261 -10.65 2.40 -6.24
C ALA A 261 -9.87 2.25 -4.93
N SER A 262 -10.55 1.87 -3.83
CA SER A 262 -9.94 1.60 -2.53
C SER A 262 -8.91 0.47 -2.63
N GLY A 263 -9.29 -0.67 -3.24
CA GLY A 263 -8.41 -1.81 -3.43
C GLY A 263 -7.19 -1.50 -4.31
N ALA A 264 -7.36 -0.72 -5.37
CA ALA A 264 -6.25 -0.28 -6.22
C ALA A 264 -5.28 0.64 -5.45
N ALA A 265 -5.82 1.58 -4.67
CA ALA A 265 -5.03 2.47 -3.82
C ALA A 265 -4.28 1.70 -2.72
N ALA A 266 -4.94 0.76 -2.02
CA ALA A 266 -4.35 -0.10 -1.00
C ALA A 266 -3.24 -1.01 -1.54
N LYS A 267 -3.45 -1.60 -2.74
CA LYS A 267 -2.47 -2.46 -3.42
C LYS A 267 -1.30 -1.66 -4.01
N GLY A 268 -1.50 -0.36 -4.29
CA GLY A 268 -0.55 0.48 -5.01
C GLY A 268 -0.47 0.17 -6.51
N ARG A 269 -1.36 -0.67 -7.06
CA ARG A 269 -1.40 -1.02 -8.48
C ARG A 269 -2.80 -1.44 -8.94
N SER A 270 -3.02 -1.38 -10.25
CA SER A 270 -4.22 -1.91 -10.90
C SER A 270 -3.86 -2.64 -12.19
N SER A 271 -4.62 -3.67 -12.55
CA SER A 271 -4.53 -4.30 -13.88
C SER A 271 -5.07 -3.37 -14.99
N SER A 272 -5.95 -2.43 -14.66
CA SER A 272 -6.40 -1.40 -15.58
C SER A 272 -5.28 -0.40 -15.84
N ARG A 273 -4.80 -0.31 -17.09
CA ARG A 273 -3.78 0.69 -17.50
C ARG A 273 -4.21 2.11 -17.16
N ARG A 274 -5.50 2.41 -17.24
CA ARG A 274 -6.06 3.73 -16.95
C ARG A 274 -5.93 4.06 -15.47
N MET A 275 -6.37 3.17 -14.59
CA MET A 275 -6.22 3.34 -13.15
C MET A 275 -4.74 3.33 -12.73
N ASN A 276 -3.93 2.48 -13.34
CA ASN A 276 -2.51 2.40 -13.00
C ASN A 276 -1.74 3.69 -13.36
N ARG A 277 -2.13 4.43 -14.42
CA ARG A 277 -1.59 5.77 -14.72
C ARG A 277 -1.87 6.76 -13.59
N LEU A 278 -3.08 6.71 -13.01
CA LEU A 278 -3.42 7.55 -11.85
C LEU A 278 -2.57 7.17 -10.63
N LEU A 279 -2.38 5.87 -10.39
CA LEU A 279 -1.53 5.38 -9.29
C LEU A 279 -0.05 5.73 -9.50
N ARG A 280 0.47 5.71 -10.74
CA ARG A 280 1.83 6.21 -11.04
C ARG A 280 2.00 7.68 -10.67
N ARG A 281 1.01 8.52 -11.05
CA ARG A 281 1.00 9.93 -10.64
C ARG A 281 0.96 10.07 -9.12
N LEU A 282 0.10 9.31 -8.46
CA LEU A 282 0.01 9.27 -7.00
C LEU A 282 1.35 8.88 -6.37
N ALA A 283 1.97 7.81 -6.85
CA ALA A 283 3.25 7.29 -6.36
C ALA A 283 4.35 8.36 -6.38
N ALA A 284 4.48 9.12 -7.47
CA ALA A 284 5.48 10.18 -7.58
C ALA A 284 5.34 11.22 -6.44
N PHE A 285 4.12 11.63 -6.11
CA PHE A 285 3.87 12.59 -5.03
C PHE A 285 4.03 11.96 -3.64
N LEU A 286 3.63 10.70 -3.46
CA LEU A 286 3.82 9.99 -2.20
C LEU A 286 5.31 9.81 -1.87
N PHE A 287 6.14 9.50 -2.86
CA PHE A 287 7.59 9.43 -2.67
C PHE A 287 8.19 10.82 -2.38
N ALA A 288 7.81 11.84 -3.15
CA ALA A 288 8.34 13.19 -2.98
C ALA A 288 8.00 13.81 -1.62
N ALA A 289 6.82 13.52 -1.06
CA ALA A 289 6.37 14.05 0.22
C ALA A 289 6.63 13.08 1.39
N ASP A 290 7.21 11.91 1.14
CA ASP A 290 7.28 10.80 2.10
C ASP A 290 5.94 10.51 2.81
N MET A 291 4.83 10.70 2.09
CA MET A 291 3.50 10.50 2.63
C MET A 291 3.04 9.05 2.42
N TYR A 292 2.30 8.53 3.39
CA TYR A 292 1.70 7.21 3.37
C TYR A 292 0.18 7.34 3.31
N ILE A 293 -0.48 6.53 2.50
CA ILE A 293 -1.95 6.49 2.44
C ILE A 293 -2.47 5.23 3.12
N ALA A 294 -3.59 5.37 3.80
CA ALA A 294 -4.35 4.31 4.44
C ALA A 294 -5.80 4.40 3.94
N PRO A 295 -6.12 3.85 2.76
CA PRO A 295 -7.49 3.82 2.26
C PRO A 295 -8.33 2.90 3.14
N ARG A 296 -9.58 3.30 3.37
CA ARG A 296 -10.57 2.51 4.08
C ARG A 296 -11.90 2.58 3.32
N TYR A 297 -12.44 1.43 3.02
CA TYR A 297 -13.75 1.35 2.41
C TYR A 297 -14.85 1.79 3.39
N VAL A 298 -15.81 2.53 2.89
CA VAL A 298 -17.06 2.89 3.57
C VAL A 298 -18.23 2.69 2.61
N PRO A 299 -19.40 2.20 3.06
CA PRO A 299 -20.57 2.12 2.20
C PRO A 299 -21.00 3.50 1.71
N SER A 300 -21.53 3.60 0.48
CA SER A 300 -21.93 4.90 -0.12
C SER A 300 -22.93 5.68 0.76
N GLY A 301 -23.85 5.01 1.43
CA GLY A 301 -24.78 5.67 2.37
C GLY A 301 -24.14 6.25 3.62
N ALA A 302 -22.87 5.91 3.92
CA ALA A 302 -22.09 6.45 5.04
C ALA A 302 -20.94 7.37 4.56
N ASN A 303 -20.75 7.54 3.25
CA ASN A 303 -19.73 8.42 2.69
C ASN A 303 -20.13 9.89 2.88
N PRO A 304 -19.33 10.71 3.56
CA PRO A 304 -19.66 12.12 3.82
C PRO A 304 -19.32 13.08 2.66
N ALA A 305 -18.74 12.59 1.55
CA ALA A 305 -18.29 13.40 0.40
C ALA A 305 -19.41 13.68 -0.61
#